data_9a2fcdcc6376e9b7599277a94e77c994
#
_entry.id   9a2fcdcc6376e9b7599277a94e77c994
#
_cell.length_a   1.000
_cell.length_b   1.000
_cell.length_c   1.000
_cell.angle_alpha   90.00
_cell.angle_beta   90.00
_cell.angle_gamma   90.00
#
_symmetry.space_group_name_H-M   'P 1'
#
loop_
_entity.id
_entity.type
_entity.pdbx_description
1 polymer ?
#
loop_
_entity_poly.entity_id
_entity_poly.type
_entity_poly.pdbx_seq_one_letter_code
_entity_poly.pdbx_strand_id
1 'polypeptide(L)'
;MASLLLAVIYVAFISLGLPDSLLGSAWPTMSQDLNVPVAWAGGISAVISMFTIVSALLSDRMTLKFGAGKVTAVSVALTAAALAGFSVTSNYWVLLAIAIPYGLGAGGVDAALNSYVAIHYASRHMSWLHCMWGVGASVGPYIMGYALSQGQGWPWGYRYIAILQVMLTVILVLSLPLWKKGGAIAVGESTDDTASSDGNAERFGTAEGVSVAERKPLGVAGVLAIRGAKEILVMFFCYCALESTAMLWASSYMALGKGIDKTTAAMWGSLFCIGITVGRLASGFLT
;
A
#
# COMPACT_ATOMS: atom_id res chain seq x y z
N MET A 1 -22.39 0.63 10.26
CA MET A 1 -21.47 1.74 9.93
C MET A 1 -20.01 1.30 9.95
N ALA A 2 -19.58 0.51 10.93
CA ALA A 2 -18.21 -0.04 10.97
C ALA A 2 -17.84 -0.88 9.73
N SER A 3 -18.77 -1.68 9.22
CA SER A 3 -18.59 -2.50 8.00
C SER A 3 -18.41 -1.66 6.72
N LEU A 4 -19.08 -0.50 6.62
CA LEU A 4 -18.91 0.40 5.48
C LEU A 4 -17.51 1.06 5.48
N LEU A 5 -17.03 1.50 6.66
CA LEU A 5 -15.69 2.06 6.79
C LEU A 5 -14.62 1.02 6.45
N LEU A 6 -14.78 -0.22 6.91
CA LEU A 6 -13.87 -1.31 6.57
C LEU A 6 -13.83 -1.57 5.07
N ALA A 7 -14.99 -1.55 4.39
CA ALA A 7 -15.04 -1.68 2.94
C ALA A 7 -14.28 -0.53 2.23
N VAL A 8 -14.42 0.71 2.70
CA VAL A 8 -13.66 1.85 2.17
C VAL A 8 -12.15 1.67 2.38
N ILE A 9 -11.73 1.15 3.54
CA ILE A 9 -10.33 0.84 3.85
C ILE A 9 -9.80 -0.23 2.89
N TYR A 10 -10.55 -1.31 2.64
CA TYR A 10 -10.16 -2.36 1.70
C TYR A 10 -10.03 -1.85 0.26
N VAL A 11 -10.97 -1.01 -0.19
CA VAL A 11 -10.89 -0.38 -1.52
C VAL A 11 -9.67 0.55 -1.61
N ALA A 12 -9.34 1.27 -0.52
CA ALA A 12 -8.13 2.08 -0.47
C ALA A 12 -6.85 1.23 -0.61
N PHE A 13 -6.80 0.02 -0.05
CA PHE A 13 -5.67 -0.88 -0.20
C PHE A 13 -5.58 -1.53 -1.60
N ILE A 14 -6.71 -1.86 -2.23
CA ILE A 14 -6.72 -2.26 -3.65
C ILE A 14 -6.08 -1.16 -4.49
N SER A 15 -6.49 0.07 -4.25
CA SER A 15 -5.98 1.24 -4.96
C SER A 15 -4.49 1.51 -4.71
N LEU A 16 -3.99 1.22 -3.51
CA LEU A 16 -2.56 1.32 -3.20
C LEU A 16 -1.76 0.29 -4.01
N GLY A 17 -2.27 -0.95 -4.14
CA GLY A 17 -1.61 -2.01 -4.90
C GLY A 17 -1.60 -1.78 -6.42
N LEU A 18 -2.63 -1.14 -6.97
CA LEU A 18 -2.77 -0.94 -8.42
C LEU A 18 -1.52 -0.33 -9.08
N PRO A 19 -0.93 0.76 -8.57
CA PRO A 19 0.23 1.39 -9.19
C PRO A 19 1.57 0.74 -8.84
N ASP A 20 1.67 -0.06 -7.77
CA ASP A 20 2.94 -0.60 -7.30
C ASP A 20 3.63 -1.52 -8.31
N SER A 21 2.87 -2.23 -9.12
CA SER A 21 3.37 -3.13 -10.16
C SER A 21 3.46 -2.49 -11.56
N LEU A 22 3.01 -1.23 -11.72
CA LEU A 22 2.97 -0.57 -13.02
C LEU A 22 4.35 -0.27 -13.58
N LEU A 23 5.27 0.20 -12.76
CA LEU A 23 6.61 0.56 -13.21
C LEU A 23 7.29 -0.66 -13.84
N GLY A 24 7.25 -1.82 -13.19
CA GLY A 24 7.83 -3.05 -13.72
C GLY A 24 7.18 -3.52 -15.00
N SER A 25 5.85 -3.48 -15.09
CA SER A 25 5.11 -3.92 -16.28
C SER A 25 5.25 -2.96 -17.48
N ALA A 26 5.37 -1.65 -17.24
CA ALA A 26 5.56 -0.64 -18.28
C ALA A 26 7.02 -0.55 -18.77
N TRP A 27 7.99 -0.89 -17.94
CA TRP A 27 9.40 -0.56 -18.15
C TRP A 27 10.02 -1.09 -19.43
N PRO A 28 9.71 -2.31 -19.93
CA PRO A 28 10.24 -2.79 -21.21
C PRO A 28 9.91 -1.87 -22.40
N THR A 29 8.78 -1.19 -22.37
CA THR A 29 8.40 -0.19 -23.38
C THR A 29 8.92 1.19 -22.99
N MET A 30 8.71 1.58 -21.76
CA MET A 30 9.04 2.88 -21.20
C MET A 30 10.53 3.22 -21.33
N SER A 31 11.44 2.26 -21.06
CA SER A 31 12.89 2.47 -21.20
C SER A 31 13.31 2.77 -22.64
N GLN A 32 12.65 2.18 -23.63
CA GLN A 32 12.91 2.43 -25.04
C GLN A 32 12.39 3.80 -25.48
N ASP A 33 11.17 4.15 -25.09
CA ASP A 33 10.55 5.43 -25.41
C ASP A 33 11.32 6.61 -24.77
N LEU A 34 11.83 6.43 -23.56
CA LEU A 34 12.64 7.41 -22.84
C LEU A 34 14.10 7.41 -23.29
N ASN A 35 14.51 6.43 -24.10
CA ASN A 35 15.89 6.24 -24.55
C ASN A 35 16.89 6.17 -23.39
N VAL A 36 16.56 5.37 -22.36
CA VAL A 36 17.38 5.18 -21.15
C VAL A 36 17.72 3.70 -20.93
N PRO A 37 18.85 3.40 -20.26
CA PRO A 37 19.21 2.04 -19.88
C PRO A 37 18.12 1.38 -19.05
N VAL A 38 17.91 0.06 -19.23
CA VAL A 38 16.93 -0.72 -18.47
C VAL A 38 17.15 -0.59 -16.95
N ALA A 39 18.40 -0.54 -16.50
CA ALA A 39 18.77 -0.40 -15.09
C ALA A 39 18.20 0.86 -14.41
N TRP A 40 17.80 1.89 -15.17
CA TRP A 40 17.31 3.16 -14.63
C TRP A 40 15.92 3.05 -13.97
N ALA A 41 15.17 1.95 -14.18
CA ALA A 41 13.99 1.64 -13.38
C ALA A 41 14.30 1.62 -11.89
N GLY A 42 15.47 1.10 -11.52
CA GLY A 42 15.94 1.07 -10.15
C GLY A 42 16.06 2.44 -9.51
N GLY A 43 16.42 3.48 -10.30
CA GLY A 43 16.47 4.87 -9.81
C GLY A 43 15.10 5.40 -9.38
N ILE A 44 14.08 5.23 -10.22
CA ILE A 44 12.70 5.63 -9.91
C ILE A 44 12.19 4.85 -8.69
N SER A 45 12.38 3.52 -8.69
CA SER A 45 11.97 2.65 -7.58
C SER A 45 12.66 3.03 -6.26
N ALA A 46 13.96 3.34 -6.29
CA ALA A 46 14.71 3.76 -5.10
C ALA A 46 14.20 5.08 -4.53
N VAL A 47 13.87 6.07 -5.38
CA VAL A 47 13.29 7.33 -4.95
C VAL A 47 11.91 7.11 -4.33
N ILE A 48 11.04 6.32 -4.98
CA ILE A 48 9.74 5.96 -4.42
C ILE A 48 9.91 5.34 -3.03
N SER A 49 10.74 4.30 -2.90
CA SER A 49 10.97 3.58 -1.64
C SER A 49 11.52 4.50 -0.54
N MET A 50 12.47 5.37 -0.87
CA MET A 50 13.05 6.31 0.09
C MET A 50 11.99 7.25 0.65
N PHE A 51 11.15 7.83 -0.19
CA PHE A 51 10.08 8.75 0.25
C PHE A 51 8.90 8.03 0.89
N THR A 52 8.64 6.76 0.55
CA THR A 52 7.71 5.89 1.27
C THR A 52 8.16 5.68 2.71
N ILE A 53 9.45 5.39 2.94
CA ILE A 53 10.03 5.25 4.28
C ILE A 53 9.89 6.56 5.07
N VAL A 54 10.26 7.70 4.46
CA VAL A 54 10.15 9.02 5.10
C VAL A 54 8.69 9.30 5.51
N SER A 55 7.75 9.05 4.61
CA SER A 55 6.32 9.26 4.88
C SER A 55 5.80 8.33 5.98
N ALA A 56 6.18 7.05 5.95
CA ALA A 56 5.78 6.08 6.97
C ALA A 56 6.29 6.48 8.37
N LEU A 57 7.53 6.95 8.49
CA LEU A 57 8.11 7.44 9.76
C LEU A 57 7.40 8.69 10.30
N LEU A 58 6.84 9.51 9.42
CA LEU A 58 6.10 10.72 9.80
C LEU A 58 4.61 10.44 10.03
N SER A 59 4.11 9.29 9.56
CA SER A 59 2.68 8.98 9.51
C SER A 59 2.02 8.98 10.88
N ASP A 60 2.67 8.45 11.92
CA ASP A 60 2.12 8.45 13.29
C ASP A 60 1.83 9.87 13.78
N ARG A 61 2.78 10.80 13.59
CA ARG A 61 2.59 12.20 13.98
C ARG A 61 1.48 12.87 13.19
N MET A 62 1.42 12.60 11.89
CA MET A 62 0.38 13.15 11.00
C MET A 62 -0.99 12.59 11.36
N THR A 63 -1.09 11.29 11.64
CA THR A 63 -2.33 10.61 12.02
C THR A 63 -2.85 11.09 13.37
N LEU A 64 -1.97 11.26 14.36
CA LEU A 64 -2.35 11.84 15.66
C LEU A 64 -2.86 13.28 15.54
N LYS A 65 -2.25 14.09 14.65
CA LYS A 65 -2.62 15.51 14.49
C LYS A 65 -3.87 15.71 13.63
N PHE A 66 -4.01 14.99 12.53
CA PHE A 66 -5.05 15.24 11.52
C PHE A 66 -6.12 14.14 11.44
N GLY A 67 -5.86 12.97 12.03
CA GLY A 67 -6.69 11.78 11.96
C GLY A 67 -6.39 10.91 10.72
N ALA A 68 -6.55 9.58 10.85
CA ALA A 68 -6.22 8.61 9.81
C ALA A 68 -6.97 8.87 8.48
N GLY A 69 -8.25 9.22 8.54
CA GLY A 69 -9.05 9.47 7.33
C GLY A 69 -8.53 10.62 6.47
N LYS A 70 -8.12 11.76 7.09
CA LYS A 70 -7.59 12.90 6.35
C LYS A 70 -6.20 12.58 5.78
N VAL A 71 -5.34 11.93 6.56
CA VAL A 71 -4.02 11.51 6.10
C VAL A 71 -4.17 10.58 4.90
N THR A 72 -5.04 9.58 4.96
CA THR A 72 -5.31 8.67 3.84
C THR A 72 -5.83 9.42 2.61
N ALA A 73 -6.82 10.31 2.76
CA ALA A 73 -7.39 11.05 1.62
C ALA A 73 -6.35 11.95 0.92
N VAL A 74 -5.53 12.69 1.69
CA VAL A 74 -4.47 13.54 1.13
C VAL A 74 -3.38 12.70 0.46
N SER A 75 -3.01 11.59 1.06
CA SER A 75 -1.99 10.69 0.54
C SER A 75 -2.42 10.03 -0.76
N VAL A 76 -3.69 9.56 -0.87
CA VAL A 76 -4.24 9.04 -2.14
C VAL A 76 -4.34 10.13 -3.21
N ALA A 77 -4.72 11.36 -2.84
CA ALA A 77 -4.71 12.49 -3.77
C ALA A 77 -3.29 12.77 -4.33
N LEU A 78 -2.29 12.66 -3.48
CA LEU A 78 -0.89 12.86 -3.86
C LEU A 78 -0.41 11.78 -4.82
N THR A 79 -0.75 10.50 -4.58
CA THR A 79 -0.45 9.41 -5.53
C THR A 79 -1.20 9.58 -6.83
N ALA A 80 -2.47 9.99 -6.81
CA ALA A 80 -3.26 10.27 -8.01
C ALA A 80 -2.62 11.36 -8.87
N ALA A 81 -2.19 12.46 -8.25
CA ALA A 81 -1.50 13.56 -8.94
C ALA A 81 -0.17 13.10 -9.55
N ALA A 82 0.60 12.29 -8.83
CA ALA A 82 1.85 11.74 -9.32
C ALA A 82 1.64 10.81 -10.53
N LEU A 83 0.65 9.91 -10.49
CA LEU A 83 0.31 9.03 -11.61
C LEU A 83 -0.19 9.81 -12.82
N ALA A 84 -0.98 10.87 -12.62
CA ALA A 84 -1.36 11.79 -13.68
C ALA A 84 -0.11 12.45 -14.29
N GLY A 85 0.85 12.87 -13.48
CA GLY A 85 2.14 13.37 -13.93
C GLY A 85 2.92 12.36 -14.75
N PHE A 86 3.00 11.09 -14.32
CA PHE A 86 3.62 10.01 -15.10
C PHE A 86 2.95 9.83 -16.46
N SER A 87 1.62 10.02 -16.54
CA SER A 87 0.86 9.83 -17.79
C SER A 87 1.08 10.91 -18.86
N VAL A 88 1.72 12.03 -18.52
CA VAL A 88 1.87 13.18 -19.43
C VAL A 88 3.33 13.54 -19.73
N THR A 89 4.30 12.96 -19.03
CA THR A 89 5.71 13.26 -19.24
C THR A 89 6.42 12.15 -20.00
N SER A 90 7.35 12.53 -20.87
CA SER A 90 8.29 11.64 -21.56
C SER A 90 9.76 11.90 -21.16
N ASN A 91 10.00 12.58 -20.05
CA ASN A 91 11.33 12.89 -19.56
C ASN A 91 11.63 12.12 -18.27
N TYR A 92 12.71 11.31 -18.27
CA TYR A 92 13.11 10.50 -17.13
C TYR A 92 13.33 11.30 -15.85
N TRP A 93 13.98 12.47 -15.94
CA TRP A 93 14.27 13.30 -14.76
C TRP A 93 13.01 13.90 -14.15
N VAL A 94 12.02 14.19 -14.98
CA VAL A 94 10.69 14.63 -14.51
C VAL A 94 9.98 13.48 -13.82
N LEU A 95 10.04 12.26 -14.37
CA LEU A 95 9.50 11.05 -13.71
C LEU A 95 10.16 10.82 -12.35
N LEU A 96 11.49 10.99 -12.27
CA LEU A 96 12.23 10.86 -11.02
C LEU A 96 11.77 11.90 -9.98
N ALA A 97 11.54 13.15 -10.39
CA ALA A 97 11.01 14.18 -9.51
C ALA A 97 9.58 13.88 -9.04
N ILE A 98 8.72 13.38 -9.93
CA ILE A 98 7.33 13.00 -9.61
C ILE A 98 7.27 11.74 -8.73
N ALA A 99 8.31 10.89 -8.76
CA ALA A 99 8.43 9.74 -7.87
C ALA A 99 8.48 10.14 -6.37
N ILE A 100 8.90 11.39 -6.06
CA ILE A 100 8.92 11.93 -4.68
C ILE A 100 7.50 12.02 -4.11
N PRO A 101 6.57 12.82 -4.68
CA PRO A 101 5.20 12.89 -4.18
C PRO A 101 4.48 11.54 -4.25
N TYR A 102 4.80 10.69 -5.22
CA TYR A 102 4.28 9.33 -5.27
C TYR A 102 4.64 8.53 -4.02
N GLY A 103 5.94 8.45 -3.66
CA GLY A 103 6.42 7.73 -2.50
C GLY A 103 5.85 8.29 -1.18
N LEU A 104 5.79 9.63 -1.05
CA LEU A 104 5.18 10.28 0.12
C LEU A 104 3.71 9.88 0.29
N GLY A 105 2.95 9.83 -0.81
CA GLY A 105 1.56 9.40 -0.79
C GLY A 105 1.42 7.94 -0.42
N ALA A 106 2.15 7.04 -1.08
CA ALA A 106 2.09 5.60 -0.86
C ALA A 106 2.38 5.23 0.61
N GLY A 107 3.48 5.73 1.18
CA GLY A 107 3.84 5.47 2.58
C GLY A 107 2.85 6.03 3.59
N GLY A 108 2.24 7.19 3.30
CA GLY A 108 1.22 7.80 4.15
C GLY A 108 -0.08 6.99 4.22
N VAL A 109 -0.55 6.45 3.08
CA VAL A 109 -1.73 5.55 3.03
C VAL A 109 -1.44 4.27 3.80
N ASP A 110 -0.33 3.61 3.47
CA ASP A 110 0.02 2.31 4.04
C ASP A 110 0.11 2.39 5.57
N ALA A 111 0.93 3.28 6.09
CA ALA A 111 1.15 3.40 7.53
C ALA A 111 -0.13 3.83 8.29
N ALA A 112 -0.90 4.81 7.76
CA ALA A 112 -2.10 5.29 8.42
C ALA A 112 -3.20 4.21 8.50
N LEU A 113 -3.41 3.44 7.44
CA LEU A 113 -4.45 2.41 7.40
C LEU A 113 -4.03 1.16 8.18
N ASN A 114 -2.77 0.72 8.11
CA ASN A 114 -2.25 -0.37 8.92
C ASN A 114 -2.41 -0.07 10.41
N SER A 115 -2.00 1.13 10.84
CA SER A 115 -2.15 1.56 12.24
C SER A 115 -3.63 1.61 12.66
N TYR A 116 -4.50 2.16 11.80
CA TYR A 116 -5.93 2.24 12.09
C TYR A 116 -6.58 0.86 12.25
N VAL A 117 -6.29 -0.07 11.31
CA VAL A 117 -6.84 -1.44 11.37
C VAL A 117 -6.29 -2.22 12.56
N ALA A 118 -5.01 -2.07 12.88
CA ALA A 118 -4.38 -2.73 14.04
C ALA A 118 -5.03 -2.32 15.37
N ILE A 119 -5.53 -1.09 15.48
CA ILE A 119 -6.13 -0.56 16.73
C ILE A 119 -7.63 -0.90 16.81
N HIS A 120 -8.36 -0.89 15.68
CA HIS A 120 -9.83 -0.89 15.69
C HIS A 120 -10.46 -2.21 15.20
N TYR A 121 -9.67 -3.14 14.66
CA TYR A 121 -10.20 -4.38 14.08
C TYR A 121 -9.40 -5.61 14.52
N ALA A 122 -10.00 -6.79 14.40
CA ALA A 122 -9.34 -8.07 14.71
C ALA A 122 -8.17 -8.35 13.74
N SER A 123 -7.17 -9.12 14.19
CA SER A 123 -5.93 -9.43 13.43
C SER A 123 -6.18 -10.02 12.03
N ARG A 124 -7.26 -10.80 11.85
CA ARG A 124 -7.67 -11.33 10.53
C ARG A 124 -7.89 -10.23 9.47
N HIS A 125 -8.37 -9.05 9.88
CA HIS A 125 -8.58 -7.93 8.96
C HIS A 125 -7.28 -7.34 8.45
N MET A 126 -6.19 -7.47 9.21
CA MET A 126 -4.85 -7.09 8.74
C MET A 126 -4.40 -7.99 7.57
N SER A 127 -4.56 -9.31 7.68
CA SER A 127 -4.24 -10.25 6.59
C SER A 127 -5.09 -9.98 5.35
N TRP A 128 -6.38 -9.72 5.53
CA TRP A 128 -7.28 -9.38 4.40
C TRP A 128 -6.99 -8.02 3.78
N LEU A 129 -6.55 -7.06 4.58
CA LEU A 129 -6.09 -5.76 4.10
C LEU A 129 -4.95 -5.91 3.08
N HIS A 130 -3.91 -6.67 3.44
CA HIS A 130 -2.80 -6.97 2.54
C HIS A 130 -3.18 -7.89 1.37
N CYS A 131 -4.21 -8.73 1.53
CA CYS A 131 -4.79 -9.47 0.41
C CYS A 131 -5.41 -8.49 -0.62
N MET A 132 -6.13 -7.46 -0.16
CA MET A 132 -6.71 -6.44 -1.05
C MET A 132 -5.63 -5.64 -1.79
N TRP A 133 -4.51 -5.30 -1.13
CA TRP A 133 -3.34 -4.75 -1.82
C TRP A 133 -2.86 -5.68 -2.94
N GLY A 134 -2.72 -6.97 -2.67
CA GLY A 134 -2.31 -7.97 -3.65
C GLY A 134 -3.27 -8.09 -4.84
N VAL A 135 -4.58 -7.94 -4.63
CA VAL A 135 -5.57 -7.84 -5.72
C VAL A 135 -5.26 -6.64 -6.61
N GLY A 136 -5.01 -5.47 -6.02
CA GLY A 136 -4.61 -4.28 -6.77
C GLY A 136 -3.33 -4.49 -7.57
N ALA A 137 -2.28 -5.00 -6.92
CA ALA A 137 -0.99 -5.28 -7.53
C ALA A 137 -1.08 -6.32 -8.67
N SER A 138 -2.05 -7.25 -8.59
CA SER A 138 -2.32 -8.22 -9.66
C SER A 138 -3.04 -7.60 -10.85
N VAL A 139 -3.96 -6.67 -10.62
CA VAL A 139 -4.77 -6.03 -11.67
C VAL A 139 -3.99 -4.96 -12.44
N GLY A 140 -3.08 -4.25 -11.78
CA GLY A 140 -2.27 -3.19 -12.39
C GLY A 140 -1.60 -3.58 -13.71
N PRO A 141 -0.84 -4.69 -13.77
CA PRO A 141 -0.18 -5.14 -15.00
C PRO A 141 -1.14 -5.51 -16.13
N TYR A 142 -2.36 -5.99 -15.83
CA TYR A 142 -3.38 -6.25 -16.85
C TYR A 142 -3.89 -4.95 -17.46
N ILE A 143 -4.09 -3.89 -16.66
CA ILE A 143 -4.47 -2.56 -17.18
C ILE A 143 -3.34 -2.01 -18.06
N MET A 144 -2.09 -2.17 -17.65
CA MET A 144 -0.93 -1.78 -18.47
C MET A 144 -0.86 -2.60 -19.76
N GLY A 145 -0.97 -3.92 -19.67
CA GLY A 145 -0.98 -4.81 -20.82
C GLY A 145 -2.12 -4.48 -21.80
N TYR A 146 -3.30 -4.14 -21.31
CA TYR A 146 -4.41 -3.67 -22.13
C TYR A 146 -4.05 -2.38 -22.87
N ALA A 147 -3.51 -1.37 -22.20
CA ALA A 147 -3.10 -0.11 -22.84
C ALA A 147 -2.04 -0.35 -23.93
N LEU A 148 -1.07 -1.25 -23.67
CA LEU A 148 -0.06 -1.64 -24.65
C LEU A 148 -0.64 -2.39 -25.84
N SER A 149 -1.59 -3.33 -25.62
CA SER A 149 -2.22 -4.11 -26.69
C SER A 149 -3.08 -3.26 -27.63
N GLN A 150 -3.67 -2.17 -27.14
CA GLN A 150 -4.41 -1.22 -27.93
C GLN A 150 -3.52 -0.20 -28.69
N GLY A 151 -2.21 -0.33 -28.58
CA GLY A 151 -1.27 0.62 -29.20
C GLY A 151 -1.27 2.02 -28.58
N GLN A 152 -1.89 2.19 -27.42
CA GLN A 152 -1.98 3.49 -26.72
C GLN A 152 -0.67 3.85 -25.99
N GLY A 153 0.19 2.86 -25.73
CA GLY A 153 1.43 3.03 -25.00
C GLY A 153 1.28 3.08 -23.46
N TRP A 154 2.42 3.06 -22.77
CA TRP A 154 2.48 3.05 -21.31
C TRP A 154 1.86 4.29 -20.62
N PRO A 155 1.85 5.52 -21.20
CA PRO A 155 1.23 6.68 -20.57
C PRO A 155 -0.27 6.48 -20.30
N TRP A 156 -0.97 5.75 -21.17
CA TRP A 156 -2.38 5.45 -20.98
C TRP A 156 -2.63 4.46 -19.83
N GLY A 157 -1.75 3.50 -19.61
CA GLY A 157 -1.81 2.63 -18.44
C GLY A 157 -1.79 3.42 -17.14
N TYR A 158 -0.85 4.37 -17.01
CA TYR A 158 -0.81 5.29 -15.87
C TYR A 158 -2.05 6.18 -15.78
N ARG A 159 -2.58 6.67 -16.92
CA ARG A 159 -3.78 7.52 -16.96
C ARG A 159 -5.02 6.80 -16.46
N TYR A 160 -5.22 5.54 -16.84
CA TYR A 160 -6.35 4.75 -16.36
C TYR A 160 -6.31 4.58 -14.85
N ILE A 161 -5.15 4.28 -14.28
CA ILE A 161 -5.01 4.14 -12.83
C ILE A 161 -5.10 5.49 -12.12
N ALA A 162 -4.59 6.58 -12.71
CA ALA A 162 -4.76 7.92 -12.16
C ALA A 162 -6.24 8.30 -12.04
N ILE A 163 -7.07 7.98 -13.03
CA ILE A 163 -8.52 8.22 -12.99
C ILE A 163 -9.17 7.42 -11.85
N LEU A 164 -8.82 6.14 -11.69
CA LEU A 164 -9.31 5.32 -10.58
C LEU A 164 -8.89 5.90 -9.21
N GLN A 165 -7.67 6.39 -9.10
CA GLN A 165 -7.16 7.03 -7.87
C GLN A 165 -7.89 8.35 -7.56
N VAL A 166 -8.20 9.15 -8.57
CA VAL A 166 -9.00 10.38 -8.38
C VAL A 166 -10.41 10.01 -7.89
N MET A 167 -11.07 9.02 -8.50
CA MET A 167 -12.38 8.55 -8.06
C MET A 167 -12.34 8.07 -6.61
N LEU A 168 -11.32 7.30 -6.23
CA LEU A 168 -11.14 6.86 -4.86
C LEU A 168 -10.87 8.03 -3.91
N THR A 169 -10.08 9.01 -4.32
CA THR A 169 -9.85 10.23 -3.51
C THR A 169 -11.18 10.91 -3.17
N VAL A 170 -12.08 11.03 -4.15
CA VAL A 170 -13.44 11.58 -3.93
C VAL A 170 -14.21 10.73 -2.91
N ILE A 171 -14.20 9.40 -3.07
CA ILE A 171 -14.86 8.49 -2.13
C ILE A 171 -14.30 8.64 -0.70
N LEU A 172 -12.96 8.74 -0.57
CA LEU A 172 -12.31 8.93 0.72
C LEU A 172 -12.68 10.26 1.36
N VAL A 173 -12.72 11.35 0.60
CA VAL A 173 -13.14 12.67 1.09
C VAL A 173 -14.60 12.62 1.56
N LEU A 174 -15.49 12.00 0.79
CA LEU A 174 -16.91 11.84 1.17
C LEU A 174 -17.08 10.92 2.39
N SER A 175 -16.15 9.99 2.62
CA SER A 175 -16.17 9.07 3.76
C SER A 175 -15.63 9.69 5.06
N LEU A 176 -15.01 10.86 5.04
CA LEU A 176 -14.41 11.49 6.22
C LEU A 176 -15.32 11.57 7.46
N PRO A 177 -16.65 11.79 7.33
CA PRO A 177 -17.54 11.77 8.49
C PRO A 177 -17.64 10.41 9.18
N LEU A 178 -17.42 9.30 8.45
CA LEU A 178 -17.47 7.93 9.00
C LEU A 178 -16.30 7.66 9.96
N TRP A 179 -15.13 8.23 9.69
CA TRP A 179 -13.92 8.06 10.51
C TRP A 179 -14.06 8.67 11.89
N LYS A 180 -14.80 9.79 12.01
CA LYS A 180 -15.07 10.43 13.30
C LYS A 180 -16.01 9.59 14.18
N LYS A 181 -17.00 8.93 13.58
CA LYS A 181 -17.96 8.08 14.29
C LYS A 181 -17.36 6.74 14.72
N GLY A 182 -16.47 6.17 13.93
CA GLY A 182 -15.76 4.91 14.26
C GLY A 182 -14.88 5.04 15.51
N GLY A 183 -14.19 6.17 15.69
CA GLY A 183 -13.40 6.46 16.88
C GLY A 183 -14.24 6.62 18.17
N ALA A 184 -15.47 7.14 18.04
CA ALA A 184 -16.36 7.32 19.18
C ALA A 184 -16.99 6.00 19.68
N ILE A 185 -17.22 5.04 18.78
CA ILE A 185 -17.81 3.72 19.14
C ILE A 185 -16.78 2.85 19.88
N ALA A 186 -15.50 2.90 19.49
CA ALA A 186 -14.43 2.16 20.18
C ALA A 186 -14.17 2.64 21.63
N VAL A 187 -14.49 3.92 21.91
CA VAL A 187 -14.41 4.49 23.26
C VAL A 187 -15.68 4.16 24.10
N GLY A 188 -16.82 3.98 23.45
CA GLY A 188 -18.12 3.69 24.11
C GLY A 188 -18.30 2.22 24.51
N GLU A 189 -17.75 1.27 23.78
CA GLU A 189 -17.85 -0.17 24.10
C GLU A 189 -16.96 -0.62 25.27
N SER A 190 -15.94 0.17 25.62
CA SER A 190 -15.05 -0.13 26.75
C SER A 190 -15.58 0.35 28.11
N THR A 191 -16.76 0.98 28.19
CA THR A 191 -17.33 1.54 29.43
C THR A 191 -18.57 0.82 29.96
N ASP A 192 -19.12 -0.17 29.22
CA ASP A 192 -20.42 -0.77 29.60
C ASP A 192 -20.38 -2.25 30.04
N ASP A 193 -19.20 -2.91 30.08
CA ASP A 193 -19.06 -4.30 30.53
C ASP A 193 -18.32 -4.44 31.86
N THR A 194 -18.78 -3.73 32.91
CA THR A 194 -18.39 -4.02 34.29
C THR A 194 -19.62 -4.22 35.18
N ALA A 195 -20.34 -5.33 35.00
CA ALA A 195 -21.13 -5.95 36.07
C ALA A 195 -21.53 -7.37 35.68
N SER A 196 -20.76 -8.36 36.03
CA SER A 196 -21.19 -9.54 36.78
C SER A 196 -20.10 -10.62 36.83
N SER A 197 -19.89 -11.03 38.07
CA SER A 197 -19.01 -12.04 38.64
C SER A 197 -19.16 -13.43 38.01
N ASP A 198 -18.08 -14.15 37.87
CA ASP A 198 -17.69 -15.38 38.56
C ASP A 198 -16.70 -16.24 37.73
N GLY A 199 -15.59 -16.60 38.39
CA GLY A 199 -15.03 -17.95 38.35
C GLY A 199 -14.08 -18.35 37.20
N ASN A 200 -12.79 -18.35 37.49
CA ASN A 200 -11.72 -19.22 36.94
C ASN A 200 -11.64 -19.44 35.40
N ALA A 201 -10.80 -18.69 34.76
CA ALA A 201 -10.11 -19.12 33.55
C ALA A 201 -8.72 -18.47 33.49
N GLU A 202 -7.75 -19.28 33.17
CA GLU A 202 -6.32 -19.05 33.18
C GLU A 202 -5.86 -17.77 32.42
N ARG A 203 -4.98 -17.04 33.11
CA ARG A 203 -4.33 -15.83 32.61
C ARG A 203 -3.46 -16.13 31.40
N PHE A 204 -3.99 -15.92 30.18
CA PHE A 204 -3.20 -15.46 29.03
C PHE A 204 -3.34 -13.95 28.96
N GLY A 205 -2.20 -13.26 29.05
CA GLY A 205 -2.14 -11.82 29.27
C GLY A 205 -2.87 -10.99 28.22
N THR A 206 -4.05 -10.53 28.54
CA THR A 206 -4.71 -9.42 27.88
C THR A 206 -4.02 -8.13 28.33
N ALA A 207 -3.45 -7.41 27.36
CA ALA A 207 -2.91 -6.08 27.60
C ALA A 207 -4.03 -5.17 28.12
N GLU A 208 -3.92 -4.79 29.39
CA GLU A 208 -4.82 -3.87 30.09
C GLU A 208 -5.02 -2.59 29.31
N GLY A 209 -6.26 -2.11 29.29
CA GLY A 209 -6.72 -0.92 28.58
C GLY A 209 -5.94 0.35 28.92
N VAL A 210 -4.94 0.65 28.12
CA VAL A 210 -4.29 1.97 28.09
C VAL A 210 -5.08 2.83 27.12
N SER A 211 -5.66 3.92 27.60
CA SER A 211 -6.38 4.88 26.76
C SER A 211 -5.49 5.37 25.61
N VAL A 212 -6.08 5.48 24.42
CA VAL A 212 -5.40 5.89 23.17
C VAL A 212 -4.70 7.25 23.31
N ALA A 213 -5.09 8.07 24.29
CA ALA A 213 -4.55 9.40 24.55
C ALA A 213 -3.13 9.42 25.16
N GLU A 214 -2.63 8.32 25.72
CA GLU A 214 -1.34 8.29 26.44
C GLU A 214 -0.20 7.54 25.73
N ARG A 215 -0.43 6.97 24.53
CA ARG A 215 0.63 6.27 23.80
C ARG A 215 1.57 7.29 23.15
N LYS A 216 2.67 7.63 23.82
CA LYS A 216 3.81 8.27 23.16
C LYS A 216 4.37 7.27 22.14
N PRO A 217 4.51 7.66 20.86
CA PRO A 217 5.09 6.78 19.86
C PRO A 217 6.50 6.38 20.30
N LEU A 218 6.77 5.07 20.35
CA LEU A 218 8.12 4.57 20.55
C LEU A 218 8.95 5.00 19.33
N GLY A 219 9.98 5.80 19.55
CA GLY A 219 10.92 6.13 18.47
C GLY A 219 11.62 4.86 17.96
N VAL A 220 12.26 4.96 16.78
CA VAL A 220 12.98 3.83 16.14
C VAL A 220 13.91 3.09 17.12
N ALA A 221 14.62 3.82 17.98
CA ALA A 221 15.48 3.22 19.00
C ALA A 221 14.71 2.37 20.02
N GLY A 222 13.51 2.79 20.41
CA GLY A 222 12.63 2.03 21.31
C GLY A 222 12.13 0.73 20.68
N VAL A 223 11.76 0.77 19.40
CA VAL A 223 11.35 -0.43 18.65
C VAL A 223 12.51 -1.42 18.52
N LEU A 224 13.72 -0.95 18.21
CA LEU A 224 14.92 -1.79 18.11
C LEU A 224 15.38 -2.40 19.44
N ALA A 225 14.93 -1.87 20.57
CA ALA A 225 15.19 -2.41 21.88
C ALA A 225 14.25 -3.58 22.25
N ILE A 226 13.16 -3.78 21.53
CA ILE A 226 12.24 -4.91 21.73
C ILE A 226 12.94 -6.21 21.32
N ARG A 227 12.91 -7.21 22.20
CA ARG A 227 13.50 -8.53 21.93
C ARG A 227 12.82 -9.18 20.72
N GLY A 228 13.60 -9.63 19.73
CA GLY A 228 13.10 -10.24 18.50
C GLY A 228 12.75 -9.24 17.39
N ALA A 229 12.70 -7.93 17.66
CA ALA A 229 12.34 -6.93 16.65
C ALA A 229 13.37 -6.85 15.50
N LYS A 230 14.65 -6.99 15.82
CA LYS A 230 15.73 -6.94 14.80
C LYS A 230 15.65 -8.10 13.83
N GLU A 231 15.39 -9.29 14.33
CA GLU A 231 15.24 -10.52 13.55
C GLU A 231 14.03 -10.43 12.62
N ILE A 232 12.89 -9.95 13.13
CA ILE A 232 11.69 -9.71 12.34
C ILE A 232 11.95 -8.66 11.26
N LEU A 233 12.64 -7.57 11.58
CA LEU A 233 12.97 -6.51 10.61
C LEU A 233 13.88 -7.03 9.50
N VAL A 234 14.90 -7.84 9.82
CA VAL A 234 15.78 -8.45 8.81
C VAL A 234 14.99 -9.41 7.91
N MET A 235 14.17 -10.28 8.50
CA MET A 235 13.33 -11.22 7.74
C MET A 235 12.38 -10.45 6.80
N PHE A 236 11.74 -9.40 7.29
CA PHE A 236 10.82 -8.58 6.50
C PHE A 236 11.55 -7.80 5.40
N PHE A 237 12.76 -7.31 5.68
CA PHE A 237 13.61 -6.68 4.67
C PHE A 237 13.94 -7.65 3.52
N CYS A 238 14.38 -8.87 3.84
CA CYS A 238 14.67 -9.89 2.82
C CYS A 238 13.42 -10.24 1.99
N TYR A 239 12.26 -10.36 2.64
CA TYR A 239 10.98 -10.57 1.97
C TYR A 239 10.65 -9.42 1.01
N CYS A 240 10.70 -8.18 1.47
CA CYS A 240 10.41 -7.01 0.64
C CYS A 240 11.41 -6.86 -0.52
N ALA A 241 12.68 -7.18 -0.31
CA ALA A 241 13.71 -7.15 -1.35
C ALA A 241 13.40 -8.15 -2.48
N LEU A 242 13.00 -9.39 -2.12
CA LEU A 242 12.58 -10.40 -3.09
C LEU A 242 11.33 -9.94 -3.86
N GLU A 243 10.30 -9.51 -3.14
CA GLU A 243 9.02 -9.06 -3.71
C GLU A 243 9.23 -7.89 -4.68
N SER A 244 9.94 -6.84 -4.25
CA SER A 244 10.22 -5.65 -5.07
C SER A 244 11.07 -5.98 -6.30
N THR A 245 12.04 -6.90 -6.17
CA THR A 245 12.86 -7.34 -7.30
C THR A 245 12.01 -8.07 -8.34
N ALA A 246 11.16 -8.98 -7.92
CA ALA A 246 10.28 -9.71 -8.82
C ALA A 246 9.29 -8.76 -9.52
N MET A 247 8.64 -7.87 -8.76
CA MET A 247 7.67 -6.91 -9.31
C MET A 247 8.31 -5.93 -10.32
N LEU A 248 9.54 -5.47 -10.05
CA LEU A 248 10.21 -4.50 -10.91
C LEU A 248 10.80 -5.12 -12.18
N TRP A 249 11.38 -6.32 -12.07
CA TRP A 249 12.22 -6.87 -13.12
C TRP A 249 11.62 -8.03 -13.90
N ALA A 250 10.54 -8.69 -13.42
CA ALA A 250 10.00 -9.88 -14.08
C ALA A 250 9.58 -9.60 -15.54
N SER A 251 8.84 -8.53 -15.79
CA SER A 251 8.40 -8.18 -17.15
C SER A 251 9.58 -7.82 -18.05
N SER A 252 10.57 -7.08 -17.54
CA SER A 252 11.79 -6.75 -18.30
C SER A 252 12.62 -7.99 -18.62
N TYR A 253 12.77 -8.91 -17.68
CA TYR A 253 13.47 -10.17 -17.91
C TYR A 253 12.76 -11.03 -18.97
N MET A 254 11.44 -11.13 -18.92
CA MET A 254 10.66 -11.88 -19.90
C MET A 254 10.72 -11.24 -21.29
N ALA A 255 10.53 -9.92 -21.38
CA ALA A 255 10.51 -9.25 -22.68
C ALA A 255 11.91 -9.13 -23.30
N LEU A 256 12.89 -8.64 -22.56
CA LEU A 256 14.22 -8.31 -23.08
C LEU A 256 15.19 -9.48 -23.00
N GLY A 257 15.06 -10.35 -22.00
CA GLY A 257 15.94 -11.51 -21.81
C GLY A 257 15.46 -12.78 -22.50
N LYS A 258 14.14 -12.98 -22.61
CA LYS A 258 13.54 -14.18 -23.20
C LYS A 258 12.81 -13.91 -24.53
N GLY A 259 12.71 -12.68 -24.98
CA GLY A 259 12.05 -12.32 -26.24
C GLY A 259 10.53 -12.50 -26.23
N ILE A 260 9.91 -12.57 -25.06
CA ILE A 260 8.45 -12.64 -24.93
C ILE A 260 7.86 -11.29 -25.32
N ASP A 261 6.72 -11.29 -26.00
CA ASP A 261 6.01 -10.06 -26.34
C ASP A 261 5.77 -9.19 -25.10
N LYS A 262 5.98 -7.87 -25.23
CA LYS A 262 5.93 -6.91 -24.12
C LYS A 262 4.56 -6.89 -23.43
N THR A 263 3.48 -7.05 -24.17
CA THR A 263 2.12 -7.11 -23.64
C THR A 263 1.92 -8.35 -22.78
N THR A 264 2.36 -9.50 -23.31
CA THR A 264 2.33 -10.80 -22.59
C THR A 264 3.22 -10.77 -21.35
N ALA A 265 4.42 -10.22 -21.47
CA ALA A 265 5.35 -10.07 -20.34
C ALA A 265 4.79 -9.17 -19.23
N ALA A 266 4.10 -8.07 -19.58
CA ALA A 266 3.43 -7.21 -18.63
C ALA A 266 2.33 -7.98 -17.87
N MET A 267 1.49 -8.72 -18.58
CA MET A 267 0.41 -9.53 -17.97
C MET A 267 0.95 -10.65 -17.10
N TRP A 268 1.97 -11.36 -17.52
CA TRP A 268 2.57 -12.47 -16.76
C TRP A 268 3.30 -12.01 -15.50
N GLY A 269 3.79 -10.77 -15.48
CA GLY A 269 4.34 -10.16 -14.27
C GLY A 269 3.34 -10.16 -13.11
N SER A 270 2.03 -10.18 -13.38
CA SER A 270 1.00 -10.26 -12.35
C SER A 270 0.89 -11.62 -11.67
N LEU A 271 1.35 -12.72 -12.27
CA LEU A 271 1.24 -14.06 -11.70
C LEU A 271 1.93 -14.17 -10.33
N PHE A 272 3.06 -13.48 -10.18
CA PHE A 272 3.74 -13.39 -8.90
C PHE A 272 2.85 -12.71 -7.83
N CYS A 273 2.21 -11.59 -8.19
CA CYS A 273 1.30 -10.88 -7.30
C CYS A 273 0.06 -11.70 -6.95
N ILE A 274 -0.47 -12.49 -7.92
CA ILE A 274 -1.58 -13.42 -7.68
C ILE A 274 -1.17 -14.48 -6.65
N GLY A 275 0.03 -15.05 -6.78
CA GLY A 275 0.57 -16.01 -5.80
C GLY A 275 0.64 -15.44 -4.38
N ILE A 276 1.16 -14.21 -4.24
CA ILE A 276 1.19 -13.50 -2.95
C ILE A 276 -0.22 -13.28 -2.42
N THR A 277 -1.14 -12.83 -3.26
CA THR A 277 -2.54 -12.57 -2.89
C THR A 277 -3.22 -13.82 -2.34
N VAL A 278 -3.08 -14.95 -3.03
CA VAL A 278 -3.64 -16.24 -2.60
C VAL A 278 -3.01 -16.69 -1.28
N GLY A 279 -1.68 -16.54 -1.12
CA GLY A 279 -0.98 -16.86 0.12
C GLY A 279 -1.48 -16.03 1.31
N ARG A 280 -1.63 -14.72 1.11
CA ARG A 280 -2.14 -13.80 2.15
C ARG A 280 -3.62 -14.07 2.49
N LEU A 281 -4.44 -14.42 1.49
CA LEU A 281 -5.83 -14.82 1.71
C LEU A 281 -5.90 -16.09 2.57
N ALA A 282 -5.13 -17.11 2.21
CA ALA A 282 -5.07 -18.37 2.94
C ALA A 282 -4.59 -18.17 4.39
N SER A 283 -3.58 -17.32 4.61
CA SER A 283 -3.08 -17.02 5.95
C SER A 283 -4.14 -16.36 6.84
N GLY A 284 -5.03 -15.55 6.29
CA GLY A 284 -6.13 -14.92 7.02
C GLY A 284 -7.18 -15.86 7.56
N PHE A 285 -7.21 -17.13 7.11
CA PHE A 285 -8.06 -18.19 7.66
C PHE A 285 -7.33 -19.05 8.70
N LEU A 286 -6.00 -18.95 8.78
CA LEU A 286 -5.17 -19.71 9.72
C LEU A 286 -4.87 -18.94 11.01
N THR A 287 -5.08 -17.62 11.01
CA THR A 287 -4.92 -16.69 12.14
C THR A 287 -6.26 -16.27 12.69
#